data_6ff0938e3a9f2223eb0f97c2ebedf201
#
_entry.id   6ff0938e3a9f2223eb0f97c2ebedf201
#
_cell.length_a   1.000
_cell.length_b   1.000
_cell.length_c   1.000
_cell.angle_alpha   90.00
_cell.angle_beta   90.00
_cell.angle_gamma   90.00
#
_symmetry.space_group_name_H-M   'P 1'
#
loop_
_entity.id
_entity.type
_entity.pdbx_description
1 polymer ?
#
loop_
_entity_poly.entity_id
_entity_poly.type
_entity_poly.pdbx_seq_one_letter_code
_entity_poly.pdbx_strand_id
1 'polypeptide(L)' 'VWIGAGVQVMPGVTIGSDVVIGGGSVVTKDIPDHSVAVGNPCRVIRKTREE' A
#
# COMPACT_ATOMS: atom_id res chain seq x y z
N VAL A 1 0.67 -8.11 5.96
CA VAL A 1 1.12 -7.00 5.10
C VAL A 1 2.42 -7.39 4.40
N TRP A 2 2.45 -7.22 3.11
CA TRP A 2 3.66 -7.45 2.32
C TRP A 2 4.08 -6.14 1.67
N ILE A 3 5.32 -5.74 1.90
CA ILE A 3 5.85 -4.48 1.40
C ILE A 3 7.10 -4.79 0.58
N GLY A 4 7.09 -4.38 -0.68
CA GLY A 4 8.18 -4.60 -1.59
C GLY A 4 9.42 -3.78 -1.25
N ALA A 5 10.53 -4.07 -1.93
CA ALA A 5 11.79 -3.39 -1.70
C ALA A 5 11.70 -1.91 -2.08
N GLY A 6 12.36 -1.06 -1.31
CA GLY A 6 12.46 0.36 -1.62
C GLY A 6 11.20 1.17 -1.40
N VAL A 7 10.21 0.62 -0.72
CA VAL A 7 8.98 1.36 -0.40
C VAL A 7 9.28 2.42 0.65
N GLN A 8 8.77 3.62 0.42
CA GLN A 8 8.83 4.73 1.37
C GLN A 8 7.44 4.95 1.95
N VAL A 9 7.32 4.96 3.27
CA VAL A 9 6.05 5.25 3.95
C VAL A 9 6.22 6.55 4.69
N MET A 10 5.38 7.53 4.37
CA MET A 10 5.46 8.85 4.98
C MET A 10 4.98 8.83 6.43
N PRO A 11 5.49 9.74 7.27
CA PRO A 11 5.02 9.83 8.65
C PRO A 11 3.51 10.07 8.73
N GLY A 12 2.87 9.44 9.70
CA GLY A 12 1.45 9.61 9.94
C GLY A 12 0.54 8.76 9.07
N VAL A 13 1.10 7.97 8.17
CA VAL A 13 0.31 7.08 7.31
C VAL A 13 -0.02 5.79 8.05
N THR A 14 -1.26 5.33 7.93
CA THR A 14 -1.71 4.07 8.47
C THR A 14 -1.93 3.08 7.33
N ILE A 15 -1.36 1.90 7.44
CA ILE A 15 -1.55 0.83 6.49
C ILE A 15 -2.42 -0.24 7.15
N GLY A 16 -3.53 -0.58 6.51
CA GLY A 16 -4.48 -1.56 7.03
C GLY A 16 -3.94 -2.98 7.03
N SER A 17 -4.82 -3.92 7.31
CA SER A 17 -4.48 -5.35 7.34
C SER A 17 -4.55 -5.94 5.94
N ASP A 18 -3.76 -7.01 5.71
CA ASP A 18 -3.81 -7.76 4.45
C ASP A 18 -3.57 -6.86 3.23
N VAL A 19 -2.53 -6.03 3.32
CA VAL A 19 -2.16 -5.08 2.28
C VAL A 19 -0.89 -5.53 1.57
N VAL A 20 -0.85 -5.36 0.26
CA VAL A 20 0.35 -5.59 -0.55
C VAL A 20 0.76 -4.27 -1.18
N ILE A 21 2.01 -3.88 -0.99
CA ILE A 21 2.54 -2.64 -1.57
C ILE A 21 3.70 -3.01 -2.50
N GLY A 22 3.56 -2.63 -3.75
CA GLY A 22 4.57 -2.92 -4.78
C GLY A 22 5.89 -2.21 -4.52
N GLY A 23 6.99 -2.80 -4.96
CA GLY A 23 8.33 -2.25 -4.76
C GLY A 23 8.48 -0.86 -5.36
N GLY A 24 9.26 -0.01 -4.70
CA GLY A 24 9.54 1.34 -5.16
C GLY A 24 8.40 2.34 -4.96
N SER A 25 7.32 1.94 -4.31
CA SER A 25 6.18 2.83 -4.08
C SER A 25 6.47 3.87 -3.01
N VAL A 26 5.78 5.00 -3.08
CA VAL A 26 5.83 6.04 -2.05
C VAL A 26 4.45 6.21 -1.47
N VAL A 27 4.25 5.77 -0.24
CA VAL A 27 2.94 5.79 0.43
C VAL A 27 2.76 7.13 1.11
N THR A 28 1.85 7.94 0.59
CA THR A 28 1.59 9.29 1.10
C THR A 28 0.24 9.43 1.80
N LYS A 29 -0.63 8.44 1.67
CA LYS A 29 -1.97 8.42 2.28
C LYS A 29 -2.23 7.06 2.90
N ASP A 30 -3.19 7.00 3.81
CA ASP A 30 -3.58 5.75 4.44
C ASP A 30 -4.03 4.73 3.39
N ILE A 31 -3.68 3.48 3.63
CA ILE A 31 -4.05 2.37 2.76
C ILE A 31 -5.11 1.53 3.50
N PRO A 32 -6.29 1.35 2.91
CA PRO A 32 -7.33 0.55 3.55
C PRO A 32 -6.98 -0.94 3.60
N ASP A 33 -7.71 -1.69 4.42
CA ASP A 33 -7.52 -3.14 4.53
C ASP A 33 -7.75 -3.83 3.20
N HIS A 34 -7.10 -4.98 3.02
CA HIS A 34 -7.31 -5.85 1.86
C HIS A 34 -7.07 -5.14 0.53
N SER A 35 -5.97 -4.43 0.42
CA SER A 35 -5.66 -3.63 -0.77
C SER A 35 -4.32 -3.98 -1.36
N VAL A 36 -4.22 -3.82 -2.68
CA VAL A 36 -2.95 -3.85 -3.39
C VAL A 36 -2.70 -2.43 -3.90
N ALA A 37 -1.58 -1.86 -3.51
CA ALA A 37 -1.25 -0.48 -3.85
C ALA A 37 0.15 -0.40 -4.44
N VAL A 38 0.33 0.44 -5.44
CA VAL A 38 1.62 0.61 -6.12
C VAL A 38 1.81 2.05 -6.60
N GLY A 39 3.04 2.40 -6.83
CA GLY A 39 3.40 3.62 -7.55
C GLY A 39 3.83 4.78 -6.67
N ASN A 40 4.10 5.90 -7.31
CA ASN A 40 4.48 7.15 -6.67
C ASN A 40 3.67 8.30 -7.26
N PRO A 41 2.70 8.87 -6.53
CA PRO A 41 2.25 8.44 -5.21
C PRO A 41 1.57 7.08 -5.25
N CYS A 42 1.69 6.33 -4.18
CA CYS A 42 1.12 4.99 -4.08
C CYS A 42 -0.41 5.06 -4.13
N ARG A 43 -1.00 4.23 -4.97
CA ARG A 43 -2.46 4.20 -5.14
C ARG A 43 -2.96 2.78 -5.07
N VAL A 44 -4.13 2.60 -4.51
CA VAL A 44 -4.80 1.31 -4.48
C VAL A 44 -5.26 0.97 -5.90
N ILE A 45 -4.81 -0.16 -6.41
CA ILE A 45 -5.14 -0.59 -7.77
C ILE A 45 -6.15 -1.73 -7.78
N ARG A 46 -6.27 -2.47 -6.67
CA ARG A 46 -7.27 -3.53 -6.53
C ARG A 46 -7.33 -3.98 -5.08
N LYS A 47 -8.26 -4.87 -4.79
CA LYS A 47 -8.38 -5.51 -3.48
C LYS A 47 -7.64 -6.84 -3.47
N THR A 48 -7.09 -7.22 -2.32
CA THR A 48 -6.52 -8.56 -2.13
C THR A 48 -7.61 -9.62 -2.00
N ARG A 49 -8.82 -9.19 -1.62
CA ARG A 49 -10.01 -10.02 -1.54
C ARG A 49 -11.15 -9.37 -2.26
N GLU A 50 -11.91 -10.17 -2.96
CA GLU A 50 -13.17 -9.74 -3.54
C GLU A 50 -14.30 -10.27 -2.69
N GLU A 51 -15.18 -9.39 -2.31
CA GLU A 51 -16.36 -9.71 -1.53
C GLU A 51 -17.61 -9.69 -2.41
#